data_bd3130db2deaf0ff74702b439f4d12ca
#
_entry.id   bd3130db2deaf0ff74702b439f4d12ca
#
_cell.length_a   1.000
_cell.length_b   1.000
_cell.length_c   1.000
_cell.angle_alpha   90.00
_cell.angle_beta   90.00
_cell.angle_gamma   90.00
#
_symmetry.space_group_name_H-M   'P 1'
#
loop_
_entity.id
_entity.type
_entity.pdbx_description
1 polymer ?
#
loop_
_entity_poly.entity_id
_entity_poly.type
_entity_poly.pdbx_seq_one_letter_code
_entity_poly.pdbx_strand_id
1 'polypeptide(L)'
;MAIRIFIDQGHNPVNPNAGAEGNGYREQDLVYYIGKELEALLNANPNFEARTSRNSPDEILGTSTATSLSARVGAANEWGADYFISIHANASSIVSASGAEAYVYSEASPAYALSEDILLRLSEATGLADRGVFERPTLYVLRRTAMPALLLEVGFISNPGDAALMADNPALIARGIYNGILTYFGE
;
A
#
# COMPACT_ATOMS: atom_id res chain seq x y z
N MET A 1 -16.81 17.73 0.04
CA MET A 1 -15.89 17.37 1.15
C MET A 1 -14.74 16.59 0.53
N ALA A 2 -13.53 16.77 1.04
CA ALA A 2 -12.38 16.00 0.55
C ALA A 2 -12.55 14.49 0.85
N ILE A 3 -12.09 13.65 -0.06
CA ILE A 3 -12.10 12.20 0.10
C ILE A 3 -10.95 11.82 1.03
N ARG A 4 -11.25 11.08 2.10
CA ARG A 4 -10.27 10.68 3.12
C ARG A 4 -9.65 9.33 2.78
N ILE A 5 -8.36 9.32 2.50
CA ILE A 5 -7.60 8.10 2.18
C ILE A 5 -6.61 7.80 3.29
N PHE A 6 -6.77 6.65 3.95
CA PHE A 6 -5.81 6.18 4.94
C PHE A 6 -4.78 5.28 4.27
N ILE A 7 -3.52 5.69 4.34
CA ILE A 7 -2.38 4.97 3.75
C ILE A 7 -1.72 4.17 4.87
N ASP A 8 -1.82 2.86 4.78
CA ASP A 8 -1.14 1.96 5.70
C ASP A 8 0.20 1.54 5.09
N GLN A 9 1.29 2.01 5.70
CA GLN A 9 2.64 1.54 5.36
C GLN A 9 2.88 0.22 6.07
N GLY A 10 2.86 -0.88 5.33
CA GLY A 10 2.98 -2.23 5.88
C GLY A 10 4.15 -2.37 6.86
N HIS A 11 3.97 -3.23 7.84
CA HIS A 11 4.99 -3.61 8.82
C HIS A 11 5.46 -2.53 9.80
N ASN A 12 6.18 -2.96 10.81
CA ASN A 12 6.93 -2.13 11.75
C ASN A 12 8.41 -2.09 11.35
N PRO A 13 9.18 -1.07 11.79
CA PRO A 13 10.62 -0.99 11.48
C PRO A 13 11.42 -2.17 12.02
N VAL A 14 10.94 -2.81 13.07
CA VAL A 14 11.50 -4.02 13.70
C VAL A 14 10.36 -4.92 14.21
N ASN A 15 10.70 -6.12 14.66
CA ASN A 15 9.71 -6.97 15.33
C ASN A 15 9.13 -6.31 16.60
N PRO A 16 7.85 -6.56 16.93
CA PRO A 16 6.93 -7.45 16.21
C PRO A 16 6.41 -6.85 14.88
N ASN A 17 6.12 -7.71 13.93
CA ASN A 17 5.55 -7.37 12.62
C ASN A 17 6.54 -6.68 11.64
N ALA A 18 7.82 -7.05 11.67
CA ALA A 18 8.77 -6.69 10.60
C ALA A 18 8.39 -7.38 9.28
N GLY A 19 8.69 -6.74 8.16
CA GLY A 19 8.42 -7.24 6.81
C GLY A 19 9.50 -8.17 6.27
N ALA A 20 9.39 -8.48 5.00
CA ALA A 20 10.38 -9.26 4.27
C ALA A 20 11.69 -8.48 4.06
N GLU A 21 12.79 -9.23 3.88
CA GLU A 21 14.08 -8.67 3.52
C GLU A 21 14.59 -9.32 2.23
N GLY A 22 15.15 -8.53 1.33
CA GLY A 22 15.70 -9.04 0.08
C GLY A 22 16.57 -7.98 -0.62
N ASN A 23 17.59 -8.45 -1.34
CA ASN A 23 18.49 -7.60 -2.13
C ASN A 23 19.13 -6.44 -1.34
N GLY A 24 19.32 -6.59 -0.02
CA GLY A 24 19.87 -5.56 0.86
C GLY A 24 18.85 -4.53 1.35
N TYR A 25 17.58 -4.69 1.03
CA TYR A 25 16.48 -3.82 1.45
C TYR A 25 15.54 -4.51 2.45
N ARG A 26 14.80 -3.71 3.22
CA ARG A 26 13.73 -4.15 4.11
C ARG A 26 12.40 -3.58 3.63
N GLU A 27 11.39 -4.42 3.51
CA GLU A 27 10.06 -4.03 3.03
C GLU A 27 9.50 -2.82 3.78
N GLN A 28 9.56 -2.84 5.12
CA GLN A 28 9.04 -1.77 5.96
C GLN A 28 9.66 -0.39 5.72
N ASP A 29 10.89 -0.33 5.22
CA ASP A 29 11.55 0.92 4.86
C ASP A 29 11.07 1.42 3.51
N LEU A 30 11.02 0.52 2.50
CA LEU A 30 10.57 0.84 1.15
C LEU A 30 9.13 1.39 1.16
N VAL A 31 8.22 0.66 1.80
CA VAL A 31 6.80 1.05 1.84
C VAL A 31 6.54 2.30 2.68
N TYR A 32 7.40 2.59 3.67
CA TYR A 32 7.33 3.83 4.43
C TYR A 32 7.53 5.04 3.52
N TYR A 33 8.60 5.07 2.73
CA TYR A 33 8.89 6.20 1.85
C TYR A 33 7.87 6.33 0.72
N ILE A 34 7.44 5.22 0.12
CA ILE A 34 6.36 5.24 -0.89
C ILE A 34 5.07 5.83 -0.29
N GLY A 35 4.70 5.42 0.92
CA GLY A 35 3.50 5.93 1.60
C GLY A 35 3.60 7.42 1.91
N LYS A 36 4.78 7.94 2.30
CA LYS A 36 4.98 9.37 2.56
C LYS A 36 4.92 10.22 1.29
N GLU A 37 5.45 9.72 0.17
CA GLU A 37 5.33 10.39 -1.13
C GLU A 37 3.86 10.43 -1.59
N LEU A 38 3.12 9.32 -1.41
CA LEU A 38 1.70 9.27 -1.74
C LEU A 38 0.87 10.23 -0.87
N GLU A 39 1.14 10.27 0.45
CA GLU A 39 0.50 11.21 1.37
C GLU A 39 0.70 12.66 0.92
N ALA A 40 1.92 13.02 0.54
CA ALA A 40 2.25 14.36 0.08
C ALA A 40 1.50 14.73 -1.21
N LEU A 41 1.40 13.79 -2.18
CA LEU A 41 0.67 13.99 -3.43
C LEU A 41 -0.83 14.20 -3.19
N LEU A 42 -1.44 13.36 -2.35
CA LEU A 42 -2.87 13.46 -2.04
C LEU A 42 -3.19 14.75 -1.29
N ASN A 43 -2.40 15.12 -0.28
CA ASN A 43 -2.63 16.35 0.50
C ASN A 43 -2.33 17.64 -0.28
N ALA A 44 -1.61 17.56 -1.40
CA ALA A 44 -1.43 18.69 -2.32
C ALA A 44 -2.66 18.93 -3.22
N ASN A 45 -3.57 17.96 -3.33
CA ASN A 45 -4.81 18.06 -4.11
C ASN A 45 -5.99 18.35 -3.16
N PRO A 46 -6.73 19.49 -3.31
CA PRO A 46 -7.80 19.87 -2.40
C PRO A 46 -8.99 18.88 -2.35
N ASN A 47 -9.07 17.96 -3.31
CA ASN A 47 -10.12 16.95 -3.35
C ASN A 47 -9.85 15.76 -2.41
N PHE A 48 -8.64 15.67 -1.83
CA PHE A 48 -8.24 14.58 -0.95
C PHE A 48 -7.72 15.08 0.41
N GLU A 49 -7.86 14.25 1.43
CA GLU A 49 -7.18 14.33 2.72
C GLU A 49 -6.56 12.96 3.01
N ALA A 50 -5.25 12.89 3.22
CA ALA A 50 -4.55 11.65 3.48
C ALA A 50 -3.87 11.64 4.84
N ARG A 51 -3.85 10.46 5.49
CA ARG A 51 -3.06 10.17 6.69
C ARG A 51 -2.35 8.85 6.55
N THR A 52 -1.19 8.74 7.17
CA THR A 52 -0.40 7.51 7.18
C THR A 52 -0.50 6.77 8.51
N SER A 53 -0.28 5.45 8.50
CA SER A 53 -0.29 4.63 9.72
C SER A 53 0.92 4.87 10.60
N ARG A 54 2.10 5.19 10.03
CA ARG A 54 3.32 5.55 10.75
C ARG A 54 3.72 6.99 10.43
N ASN A 55 3.96 7.80 11.47
CA ASN A 55 4.37 9.20 11.34
C ASN A 55 5.89 9.37 11.21
N SER A 56 6.66 8.38 11.67
CA SER A 56 8.12 8.33 11.53
C SER A 56 8.58 6.95 11.07
N PRO A 57 9.79 6.83 10.47
CA PRO A 57 10.32 5.55 10.03
C PRO A 57 10.55 4.57 11.19
N ASP A 58 10.77 5.09 12.41
CA ASP A 58 11.06 4.29 13.60
C ASP A 58 9.82 3.99 14.46
N GLU A 59 8.63 4.45 14.06
CA GLU A 59 7.41 4.25 14.82
C GLU A 59 6.98 2.78 14.82
N ILE A 60 6.83 2.23 16.04
CA ILE A 60 6.38 0.85 16.27
C ILE A 60 4.92 0.88 16.70
N LEU A 61 4.07 0.22 15.94
CA LEU A 61 2.65 0.09 16.25
C LEU A 61 2.39 -1.24 16.96
N GLY A 62 1.81 -1.14 18.17
CA GLY A 62 1.48 -2.33 18.98
C GLY A 62 2.69 -3.05 19.58
N THR A 63 2.40 -4.13 20.30
CA THR A 63 3.40 -4.95 21.02
C THR A 63 3.44 -6.41 20.55
N SER A 64 2.62 -6.75 19.55
CA SER A 64 2.56 -8.03 18.85
C SER A 64 2.09 -7.79 17.41
N THR A 65 2.22 -8.78 16.52
CA THR A 65 1.67 -8.68 15.16
C THR A 65 0.17 -8.37 15.19
N ALA A 66 -0.59 -9.02 16.06
CA ALA A 66 -2.02 -8.81 16.17
C ALA A 66 -2.37 -7.37 16.62
N THR A 67 -1.68 -6.84 17.62
CA THR A 67 -1.91 -5.46 18.10
C THR A 67 -1.40 -4.41 17.12
N SER A 68 -0.34 -4.69 16.36
CA SER A 68 0.13 -3.84 15.27
C SER A 68 -0.94 -3.70 14.18
N LEU A 69 -1.48 -4.81 13.70
CA LEU A 69 -2.56 -4.80 12.70
C LEU A 69 -3.83 -4.10 13.22
N SER A 70 -4.17 -4.36 14.51
CA SER A 70 -5.33 -3.71 15.15
C SER A 70 -5.15 -2.19 15.28
N ALA A 71 -3.96 -1.70 15.59
CA ALA A 71 -3.67 -0.28 15.69
C ALA A 71 -3.86 0.45 14.35
N ARG A 72 -3.39 -0.16 13.24
CA ARG A 72 -3.53 0.38 11.87
C ARG A 72 -5.00 0.50 11.46
N VAL A 73 -5.74 -0.58 11.62
CA VAL A 73 -7.18 -0.62 11.33
C VAL A 73 -7.96 0.33 12.25
N GLY A 74 -7.63 0.35 13.54
CA GLY A 74 -8.26 1.24 14.52
C GLY A 74 -8.09 2.70 14.15
N ALA A 75 -6.88 3.12 13.79
CA ALA A 75 -6.60 4.50 13.39
C ALA A 75 -7.39 4.93 12.15
N ALA A 76 -7.51 4.06 11.13
CA ALA A 76 -8.30 4.33 9.93
C ALA A 76 -9.80 4.44 10.24
N ASN A 77 -10.34 3.50 11.04
CA ASN A 77 -11.74 3.47 11.41
C ASN A 77 -12.12 4.69 12.29
N GLU A 78 -11.27 5.03 13.27
CA GLU A 78 -11.49 6.17 14.17
C GLU A 78 -11.43 7.51 13.43
N TRP A 79 -10.52 7.63 12.47
CA TRP A 79 -10.44 8.83 11.63
C TRP A 79 -11.64 8.95 10.66
N GLY A 80 -12.35 7.86 10.40
CA GLY A 80 -13.45 7.83 9.45
C GLY A 80 -12.95 7.99 8.01
N ALA A 81 -11.94 7.20 7.64
CA ALA A 81 -11.44 7.17 6.27
C ALA A 81 -12.53 6.67 5.31
N ASP A 82 -12.55 7.21 4.08
CA ASP A 82 -13.44 6.74 3.00
C ASP A 82 -12.85 5.52 2.26
N TYR A 83 -11.51 5.44 2.20
CA TYR A 83 -10.75 4.32 1.61
C TYR A 83 -9.51 4.01 2.46
N PHE A 84 -9.12 2.74 2.45
CA PHE A 84 -7.91 2.24 3.10
C PHE A 84 -7.00 1.57 2.06
N ILE A 85 -5.75 2.02 1.97
CA ILE A 85 -4.74 1.49 1.04
C ILE A 85 -3.54 1.03 1.84
N SER A 86 -3.33 -0.30 1.96
CA SER A 86 -2.14 -0.87 2.59
C SER A 86 -1.08 -1.14 1.53
N ILE A 87 0.14 -0.62 1.73
CA ILE A 87 1.25 -0.73 0.78
C ILE A 87 2.25 -1.74 1.31
N HIS A 88 2.59 -2.73 0.48
CA HIS A 88 3.49 -3.84 0.75
C HIS A 88 4.45 -4.09 -0.41
N ALA A 89 5.49 -4.89 -0.17
CA ALA A 89 6.39 -5.42 -1.16
C ALA A 89 6.44 -6.95 -1.06
N ASN A 90 5.96 -7.62 -2.09
CA ASN A 90 5.83 -9.07 -2.15
C ASN A 90 7.20 -9.77 -2.06
N ALA A 91 7.20 -11.03 -1.65
CA ALA A 91 8.39 -11.88 -1.63
C ALA A 91 8.07 -13.28 -2.19
N SER A 92 9.00 -13.81 -2.96
CA SER A 92 8.88 -15.14 -3.56
C SER A 92 10.21 -15.91 -3.48
N SER A 93 10.14 -17.22 -3.37
CA SER A 93 11.30 -18.11 -3.58
C SER A 93 11.76 -18.14 -5.04
N ILE A 94 10.89 -17.70 -5.98
CA ILE A 94 11.20 -17.55 -7.40
C ILE A 94 11.73 -16.14 -7.61
N VAL A 95 13.05 -15.97 -7.70
CA VAL A 95 13.72 -14.67 -7.83
C VAL A 95 13.28 -13.88 -9.07
N SER A 96 12.86 -14.56 -10.14
CA SER A 96 12.34 -13.93 -11.36
C SER A 96 10.89 -13.46 -11.25
N ALA A 97 10.18 -13.74 -10.14
CA ALA A 97 8.85 -13.18 -9.92
C ALA A 97 8.94 -11.65 -9.81
N SER A 98 8.14 -10.93 -10.57
CA SER A 98 8.14 -9.48 -10.71
C SER A 98 6.74 -8.97 -11.01
N GLY A 99 6.49 -7.69 -10.79
CA GLY A 99 5.22 -7.03 -11.07
C GLY A 99 4.43 -6.67 -9.81
N ALA A 100 3.36 -5.92 -10.01
CA ALA A 100 2.47 -5.47 -8.95
C ALA A 100 1.15 -6.24 -8.95
N GLU A 101 0.57 -6.45 -7.77
CA GLU A 101 -0.74 -7.11 -7.60
C GLU A 101 -1.51 -6.48 -6.44
N ALA A 102 -2.81 -6.64 -6.41
CA ALA A 102 -3.62 -6.11 -5.33
C ALA A 102 -4.54 -7.17 -4.73
N TYR A 103 -4.82 -7.02 -3.44
CA TYR A 103 -5.75 -7.86 -2.71
C TYR A 103 -6.91 -7.04 -2.17
N VAL A 104 -8.12 -7.56 -2.31
CA VAL A 104 -9.35 -6.98 -1.78
C VAL A 104 -10.12 -8.00 -0.95
N TYR A 105 -11.05 -7.52 -0.13
CA TYR A 105 -11.92 -8.43 0.62
C TYR A 105 -12.86 -9.21 -0.30
N SER A 106 -13.43 -8.53 -1.33
CA SER A 106 -14.36 -9.09 -2.30
C SER A 106 -14.32 -8.28 -3.59
N GLU A 107 -14.54 -8.93 -4.72
CA GLU A 107 -14.70 -8.27 -6.04
C GLU A 107 -15.90 -7.31 -6.08
N ALA A 108 -16.90 -7.53 -5.22
CA ALA A 108 -18.04 -6.61 -5.09
C ALA A 108 -17.71 -5.32 -4.33
N SER A 109 -16.51 -5.21 -3.73
CA SER A 109 -16.08 -3.99 -3.03
C SER A 109 -15.71 -2.89 -4.03
N PRO A 110 -16.04 -1.61 -3.76
CA PRO A 110 -15.51 -0.49 -4.55
C PRO A 110 -13.97 -0.45 -4.63
N ALA A 111 -13.29 -1.06 -3.65
CA ALA A 111 -11.82 -1.19 -3.67
C ALA A 111 -11.31 -2.06 -4.83
N TYR A 112 -12.14 -2.93 -5.43
CA TYR A 112 -11.73 -3.74 -6.58
C TYR A 112 -11.46 -2.86 -7.79
N ALA A 113 -12.41 -2.03 -8.21
CA ALA A 113 -12.24 -1.11 -9.34
C ALA A 113 -11.13 -0.08 -9.08
N LEU A 114 -11.02 0.44 -7.83
CA LEU A 114 -9.90 1.29 -7.44
C LEU A 114 -8.55 0.58 -7.61
N SER A 115 -8.48 -0.72 -7.28
CA SER A 115 -7.25 -1.51 -7.42
C SER A 115 -6.87 -1.71 -8.90
N GLU A 116 -7.85 -1.95 -9.79
CA GLU A 116 -7.60 -2.08 -11.22
C GLU A 116 -7.01 -0.79 -11.80
N ASP A 117 -7.61 0.37 -11.48
CA ASP A 117 -7.08 1.67 -11.93
C ASP A 117 -5.68 1.96 -11.36
N ILE A 118 -5.42 1.63 -10.09
CA ILE A 118 -4.09 1.78 -9.49
C ILE A 118 -3.06 0.90 -10.20
N LEU A 119 -3.35 -0.39 -10.41
CA LEU A 119 -2.40 -1.31 -11.05
C LEU A 119 -2.10 -0.91 -12.48
N LEU A 120 -3.12 -0.47 -13.25
CA LEU A 120 -2.94 0.04 -14.59
C LEU A 120 -1.95 1.22 -14.62
N ARG A 121 -2.20 2.24 -13.79
CA ARG A 121 -1.36 3.46 -13.79
C ARG A 121 0.02 3.21 -13.18
N LEU A 122 0.13 2.31 -12.21
CA LEU A 122 1.40 1.88 -11.66
C LEU A 122 2.24 1.15 -12.72
N SER A 123 1.63 0.25 -13.49
CA SER A 123 2.28 -0.44 -14.61
C SER A 123 2.75 0.55 -15.69
N GLU A 124 1.91 1.50 -16.07
CA GLU A 124 2.28 2.55 -17.04
C GLU A 124 3.46 3.41 -16.56
N ALA A 125 3.48 3.76 -15.27
CA ALA A 125 4.52 4.61 -14.69
C ALA A 125 5.87 3.88 -14.53
N THR A 126 5.83 2.60 -14.16
CA THR A 126 7.02 1.87 -13.70
C THR A 126 7.53 0.83 -14.69
N GLY A 127 6.68 0.38 -15.60
CA GLY A 127 6.95 -0.77 -16.47
C GLY A 127 6.80 -2.13 -15.77
N LEU A 128 6.41 -2.17 -14.50
CA LEU A 128 6.09 -3.41 -13.79
C LEU A 128 4.83 -4.05 -14.40
N ALA A 129 4.84 -5.36 -14.53
CA ALA A 129 3.67 -6.08 -14.99
C ALA A 129 2.50 -5.92 -13.99
N ASP A 130 1.32 -5.61 -14.51
CA ASP A 130 0.07 -5.74 -13.77
C ASP A 130 -0.27 -7.23 -13.68
N ARG A 131 -0.31 -7.76 -12.44
CA ARG A 131 -0.58 -9.17 -12.17
C ARG A 131 -2.04 -9.42 -11.79
N GLY A 132 -2.83 -8.36 -11.63
CA GLY A 132 -4.26 -8.40 -11.36
C GLY A 132 -4.65 -8.21 -9.89
N VAL A 133 -5.96 -8.20 -9.68
CA VAL A 133 -6.62 -8.04 -8.38
C VAL A 133 -7.18 -9.38 -7.93
N PHE A 134 -6.98 -9.75 -6.65
CA PHE A 134 -7.40 -11.04 -6.10
C PHE A 134 -8.17 -10.87 -4.79
N GLU A 135 -9.13 -11.73 -4.53
CA GLU A 135 -9.79 -11.79 -3.23
C GLU A 135 -8.89 -12.45 -2.17
N ARG A 136 -8.78 -11.77 -1.01
CA ARG A 136 -8.08 -12.28 0.18
C ARG A 136 -8.85 -11.90 1.46
N PRO A 137 -10.06 -12.46 1.67
CA PRO A 137 -10.94 -12.07 2.79
C PRO A 137 -10.38 -12.45 4.16
N THR A 138 -9.30 -13.23 4.23
CA THR A 138 -8.64 -13.61 5.47
C THR A 138 -7.63 -12.58 5.96
N LEU A 139 -7.18 -11.65 5.12
CA LEU A 139 -6.25 -10.60 5.53
C LEU A 139 -6.93 -9.67 6.54
N TYR A 140 -6.25 -9.47 7.68
CA TYR A 140 -6.82 -8.75 8.82
C TYR A 140 -7.25 -7.32 8.45
N VAL A 141 -6.37 -6.58 7.76
CA VAL A 141 -6.62 -5.20 7.37
C VAL A 141 -7.78 -5.05 6.38
N LEU A 142 -8.02 -6.04 5.52
CA LEU A 142 -9.15 -6.04 4.58
C LEU A 142 -10.48 -6.39 5.27
N ARG A 143 -10.41 -7.26 6.29
CA ARG A 143 -11.60 -7.77 6.97
C ARG A 143 -12.10 -6.86 8.10
N ARG A 144 -11.24 -6.05 8.70
CA ARG A 144 -11.53 -5.29 9.93
C ARG A 144 -11.67 -3.79 9.73
N THR A 145 -11.30 -3.28 8.55
CA THR A 145 -11.61 -1.91 8.15
C THR A 145 -13.11 -1.75 7.89
N ALA A 146 -13.65 -0.60 8.26
CA ALA A 146 -15.08 -0.28 8.10
C ALA A 146 -15.39 0.28 6.69
N MET A 147 -14.37 0.70 5.96
CA MET A 147 -14.45 1.28 4.61
C MET A 147 -13.91 0.29 3.57
N PRO A 148 -14.14 0.55 2.26
CA PRO A 148 -13.45 -0.16 1.18
C PRO A 148 -11.94 -0.15 1.39
N ALA A 149 -11.33 -1.35 1.33
CA ALA A 149 -9.91 -1.55 1.62
C ALA A 149 -9.23 -2.41 0.57
N LEU A 150 -8.00 -2.03 0.21
CA LEU A 150 -7.10 -2.82 -0.63
C LEU A 150 -5.72 -2.95 0.02
N LEU A 151 -5.02 -4.04 -0.30
CA LEU A 151 -3.61 -4.23 -0.02
C LEU A 151 -2.89 -4.34 -1.35
N LEU A 152 -1.91 -3.46 -1.57
CA LEU A 152 -1.16 -3.32 -2.81
C LEU A 152 0.27 -3.83 -2.61
N GLU A 153 0.65 -4.85 -3.37
CA GLU A 153 2.02 -5.34 -3.52
C GLU A 153 2.64 -4.60 -4.71
N VAL A 154 3.50 -3.61 -4.43
CA VAL A 154 4.02 -2.70 -5.46
C VAL A 154 5.19 -3.25 -6.27
N GLY A 155 5.61 -4.48 -5.99
CA GLY A 155 6.71 -5.19 -6.61
C GLY A 155 7.20 -6.30 -5.70
N PHE A 156 8.18 -7.09 -6.16
CA PHE A 156 8.79 -8.17 -5.37
C PHE A 156 10.13 -7.75 -4.80
N ILE A 157 10.25 -7.69 -3.46
CA ILE A 157 11.55 -7.39 -2.80
C ILE A 157 12.60 -8.48 -3.08
N SER A 158 12.17 -9.69 -3.40
CA SER A 158 13.04 -10.80 -3.82
C SER A 158 13.59 -10.66 -5.25
N ASN A 159 12.99 -9.81 -6.08
CA ASN A 159 13.47 -9.50 -7.44
C ASN A 159 14.41 -8.29 -7.39
N PRO A 160 15.67 -8.41 -7.89
CA PRO A 160 16.60 -7.30 -7.83
C PRO A 160 16.14 -6.02 -8.55
N GLY A 161 15.46 -6.17 -9.70
CA GLY A 161 14.93 -5.04 -10.47
C GLY A 161 13.82 -4.30 -9.75
N ASP A 162 12.82 -5.05 -9.23
CA ASP A 162 11.71 -4.47 -8.48
C ASP A 162 12.20 -3.81 -7.18
N ALA A 163 13.11 -4.49 -6.46
CA ALA A 163 13.68 -3.97 -5.22
C ALA A 163 14.43 -2.65 -5.42
N ALA A 164 15.28 -2.59 -6.47
CA ALA A 164 15.99 -1.37 -6.84
C ALA A 164 15.03 -0.25 -7.27
N LEU A 165 14.00 -0.58 -8.05
CA LEU A 165 12.97 0.39 -8.45
C LEU A 165 12.26 1.01 -7.23
N MET A 166 11.85 0.17 -6.26
CA MET A 166 11.19 0.64 -5.03
C MET A 166 12.11 1.51 -4.17
N ALA A 167 13.42 1.17 -4.11
CA ALA A 167 14.40 1.89 -3.30
C ALA A 167 14.81 3.23 -3.93
N ASP A 168 15.07 3.21 -5.22
CA ASP A 168 15.63 4.37 -5.92
C ASP A 168 14.55 5.35 -6.40
N ASN A 169 13.31 4.88 -6.57
CA ASN A 169 12.23 5.66 -7.17
C ASN A 169 10.89 5.58 -6.40
N PRO A 170 10.85 5.78 -5.07
CA PRO A 170 9.61 5.70 -4.29
C PRO A 170 8.55 6.71 -4.77
N ALA A 171 8.99 7.90 -5.20
CA ALA A 171 8.11 8.93 -5.75
C ALA A 171 7.45 8.52 -7.08
N LEU A 172 8.12 7.72 -7.92
CA LEU A 172 7.55 7.21 -9.17
C LEU A 172 6.43 6.21 -8.89
N ILE A 173 6.64 5.30 -7.94
CA ILE A 173 5.63 4.33 -7.50
C ILE A 173 4.44 5.08 -6.89
N ALA A 174 4.68 6.02 -5.97
CA ALA A 174 3.63 6.85 -5.38
C ALA A 174 2.84 7.62 -6.43
N ARG A 175 3.51 8.14 -7.48
CA ARG A 175 2.86 8.82 -8.61
C ARG A 175 1.96 7.88 -9.40
N GLY A 176 2.38 6.64 -9.65
CA GLY A 176 1.56 5.63 -10.31
C GLY A 176 0.29 5.32 -9.51
N ILE A 177 0.42 5.12 -8.19
CA ILE A 177 -0.72 4.90 -7.29
C ILE A 177 -1.66 6.12 -7.29
N TYR A 178 -1.11 7.32 -7.15
CA TYR A 178 -1.87 8.57 -7.17
C TYR A 178 -2.65 8.75 -8.47
N ASN A 179 -2.04 8.51 -9.63
CA ASN A 179 -2.71 8.61 -10.92
C ASN A 179 -3.87 7.59 -11.05
N GLY A 180 -3.72 6.39 -10.48
CA GLY A 180 -4.81 5.42 -10.39
C GLY A 180 -5.97 5.91 -9.53
N ILE A 181 -5.66 6.52 -8.39
CA ILE A 181 -6.67 7.15 -7.53
C ILE A 181 -7.42 8.26 -8.30
N LEU A 182 -6.70 9.15 -9.00
CA LEU A 182 -7.31 10.18 -9.83
C LEU A 182 -8.22 9.58 -10.90
N THR A 183 -7.76 8.54 -11.60
CA THR A 183 -8.56 7.86 -12.63
C THR A 183 -9.86 7.32 -12.05
N TYR A 184 -9.81 6.65 -10.90
CA TYR A 184 -10.97 6.07 -10.24
C TYR A 184 -12.01 7.13 -9.84
N PHE A 185 -11.57 8.29 -9.35
CA PHE A 185 -12.47 9.37 -8.94
C PHE A 185 -12.86 10.32 -10.08
N GLY A 186 -12.30 10.16 -11.28
CA GLY A 186 -12.61 11.00 -12.44
C GLY A 186 -11.99 12.41 -12.38
N GLU A 187 -10.80 12.49 -11.80
CA GLU A 187 -10.03 13.73 -11.57
C GLU A 187 -8.94 13.94 -12.64
#